data_2d31a56d864a41ec7130b13c2d631d33
#
_entry.id   2d31a56d864a41ec7130b13c2d631d33
#
_cell.length_a   1.000
_cell.length_b   1.000
_cell.length_c   1.000
_cell.angle_alpha   90.00
_cell.angle_beta   90.00
_cell.angle_gamma   90.00
#
_symmetry.space_group_name_H-M   'P 1'
#
loop_
_entity.id
_entity.type
_entity.pdbx_description
1 polymer ?
#
loop_
_entity_poly.entity_id
_entity_poly.type
_entity_poly.pdbx_seq_one_letter_code
_entity_poly.pdbx_strand_id
1 'polypeptide(L)'
;MDLSLTPEQEMLKTAVRRFVQQEYPKETLLQIASPTEPTPDAPWEQLTQTGWLGILIPPEYGGEGGSFTDAGVLFEELGRGPVPGPHISSAVLAALTLLEGGTEEQKKEWLPRIASGDVRMVPAITEADYGWLESDVRLTAKVTGGELRLNGKKAYVYDGESATHLLCAARSEESNDVGLVIVSADGVGVSTRHLPGFAWNLSEISLENVVADFSHTLGGEFAGAWDALERAEAKTIPILCAYQVGGSQAIYEISVDYSRTRHQFGTPIGRFQRVQDQIINLLNCLDAARWTAYEALWKLDIGRDASDSVHLAKAVGSEGYYEACNYAHEVHAGVGSMTEYGLTLHTTASRTLYHYLGDPKFHRRRLADALGL
;
A
#
# COMPACT_ATOMS: atom_id res chain seq x y z
N MET A 1 11.38 -24.61 -1.02
CA MET A 1 11.26 -23.19 -1.33
C MET A 1 12.64 -22.57 -1.21
N ASP A 2 13.17 -22.03 -2.28
CA ASP A 2 14.39 -21.21 -2.25
C ASP A 2 13.93 -19.73 -2.27
N LEU A 3 14.35 -18.97 -1.28
CA LEU A 3 14.05 -17.55 -1.14
C LEU A 3 15.32 -16.69 -1.29
N SER A 4 16.39 -17.27 -1.82
CA SER A 4 17.58 -16.51 -2.17
C SER A 4 17.26 -15.56 -3.32
N LEU A 5 17.68 -14.31 -3.21
CA LEU A 5 17.53 -13.34 -4.29
C LEU A 5 18.44 -13.68 -5.47
N THR A 6 17.95 -13.46 -6.69
CA THR A 6 18.77 -13.55 -7.89
C THR A 6 19.76 -12.39 -7.96
N PRO A 7 20.82 -12.46 -8.79
CA PRO A 7 21.72 -11.33 -9.01
C PRO A 7 21.00 -10.04 -9.44
N GLU A 8 19.97 -10.16 -10.29
CA GLU A 8 19.15 -9.06 -10.77
C GLU A 8 18.34 -8.43 -9.62
N GLN A 9 17.76 -9.25 -8.74
CA GLN A 9 17.04 -8.79 -7.55
C GLN A 9 17.97 -8.11 -6.54
N GLU A 10 19.20 -8.59 -6.35
CA GLU A 10 20.20 -7.91 -5.51
C GLU A 10 20.64 -6.58 -6.13
N MET A 11 20.75 -6.48 -7.45
CA MET A 11 21.01 -5.21 -8.14
C MET A 11 19.83 -4.23 -7.97
N LEU A 12 18.58 -4.69 -8.15
CA LEU A 12 17.38 -3.89 -7.93
C LEU A 12 17.34 -3.37 -6.49
N LYS A 13 17.51 -4.25 -5.51
CA LYS A 13 17.58 -3.90 -4.09
C LYS A 13 18.60 -2.80 -3.80
N THR A 14 19.81 -2.93 -4.35
CA THR A 14 20.86 -1.95 -4.19
C THR A 14 20.51 -0.60 -4.82
N ALA A 15 19.94 -0.63 -6.02
CA ALA A 15 19.54 0.58 -6.75
C ALA A 15 18.42 1.33 -6.00
N VAL A 16 17.37 0.60 -5.55
CA VAL A 16 16.25 1.19 -4.83
C VAL A 16 16.70 1.76 -3.48
N ARG A 17 17.53 1.03 -2.73
CA ARG A 17 18.10 1.52 -1.47
C ARG A 17 18.85 2.83 -1.64
N ARG A 18 19.69 2.90 -2.68
CA ARG A 18 20.44 4.11 -2.99
C ARG A 18 19.50 5.28 -3.35
N PHE A 19 18.49 5.02 -4.16
CA PHE A 19 17.48 6.00 -4.52
C PHE A 19 16.76 6.54 -3.29
N VAL A 20 16.27 5.66 -2.41
CA VAL A 20 15.58 6.06 -1.17
C VAL A 20 16.48 6.91 -0.28
N GLN A 21 17.76 6.55 -0.14
CA GLN A 21 18.71 7.33 0.64
C GLN A 21 19.00 8.72 0.05
N GLN A 22 18.95 8.87 -1.27
CA GLN A 22 19.25 10.12 -1.97
C GLN A 22 18.02 11.03 -2.05
N GLU A 23 16.85 10.50 -2.42
CA GLU A 23 15.67 11.29 -2.74
C GLU A 23 14.70 11.43 -1.57
N TYR A 24 14.72 10.46 -0.64
CA TYR A 24 13.89 10.43 0.56
C TYR A 24 14.72 10.39 1.86
N PRO A 25 15.73 11.28 2.03
CA PRO A 25 16.42 11.37 3.31
C PRO A 25 15.41 11.79 4.40
N LYS A 26 15.77 11.54 5.65
CA LYS A 26 14.91 11.82 6.81
C LYS A 26 14.31 13.23 6.80
N GLU A 27 15.11 14.22 6.42
CA GLU A 27 14.71 15.63 6.36
C GLU A 27 13.57 15.85 5.34
N THR A 28 13.66 15.25 4.16
CA THR A 28 12.60 15.29 3.13
C THR A 28 11.33 14.59 3.64
N LEU A 29 11.48 13.42 4.26
CA LEU A 29 10.32 12.68 4.80
C LEU A 29 9.61 13.45 5.91
N LEU A 30 10.35 14.17 6.76
CA LEU A 30 9.77 15.02 7.80
C LEU A 30 9.02 16.23 7.21
N GLN A 31 9.49 16.79 6.10
CA GLN A 31 8.78 17.85 5.37
C GLN A 31 7.47 17.32 4.77
N ILE A 32 7.53 16.17 4.09
CA ILE A 32 6.35 15.54 3.49
C ILE A 32 5.31 15.17 4.58
N ALA A 33 5.76 14.71 5.73
CA ALA A 33 4.88 14.35 6.85
C ALA A 33 4.34 15.57 7.63
N SER A 34 4.78 16.79 7.28
CA SER A 34 4.33 18.01 7.96
C SER A 34 2.91 18.39 7.52
N PRO A 35 1.94 18.51 8.44
CA PRO A 35 0.56 18.90 8.07
C PRO A 35 0.42 20.35 7.63
N THR A 36 1.48 21.16 7.72
CA THR A 36 1.47 22.60 7.47
C THR A 36 2.11 22.99 6.14
N GLU A 37 2.79 22.07 5.46
CA GLU A 37 3.49 22.35 4.22
C GLU A 37 2.94 21.51 3.06
N PRO A 38 2.88 22.04 1.83
CA PRO A 38 2.52 21.25 0.66
C PRO A 38 3.52 20.12 0.47
N THR A 39 3.04 18.92 0.14
CA THR A 39 3.90 17.79 -0.20
C THR A 39 4.72 18.15 -1.45
N PRO A 40 6.05 18.05 -1.42
CA PRO A 40 6.87 18.30 -2.60
C PRO A 40 6.55 17.29 -3.73
N ASP A 41 6.37 17.76 -4.96
CA ASP A 41 6.15 16.90 -6.12
C ASP A 41 7.44 16.25 -6.62
N ALA A 42 8.58 16.88 -6.38
CA ALA A 42 9.88 16.45 -6.89
C ALA A 42 10.26 14.99 -6.61
N PRO A 43 10.05 14.42 -5.40
CA PRO A 43 10.36 13.02 -5.16
C PRO A 43 9.49 12.06 -5.97
N TRP A 44 8.22 12.41 -6.25
CA TRP A 44 7.37 11.60 -7.13
C TRP A 44 7.87 11.65 -8.58
N GLU A 45 8.20 12.84 -9.10
CA GLU A 45 8.74 13.01 -10.45
C GLU A 45 10.00 12.18 -10.66
N GLN A 46 10.88 12.08 -9.65
CA GLN A 46 12.09 11.26 -9.72
C GLN A 46 11.76 9.77 -9.70
N LEU A 47 10.78 9.34 -8.91
CA LEU A 47 10.32 7.95 -8.90
C LEU A 47 9.74 7.55 -10.26
N THR A 48 9.01 8.44 -10.95
CA THR A 48 8.46 8.15 -12.29
C THR A 48 9.54 7.88 -13.34
N GLN A 49 10.72 8.50 -13.20
CA GLN A 49 11.83 8.33 -14.14
C GLN A 49 12.56 6.98 -14.01
N THR A 50 12.28 6.21 -12.94
CA THR A 50 12.96 4.94 -12.68
C THR A 50 12.39 3.75 -13.45
N GLY A 51 11.16 3.84 -13.96
CA GLY A 51 10.41 2.72 -14.54
C GLY A 51 9.76 1.79 -13.50
N TRP A 52 10.04 1.97 -12.21
CA TRP A 52 9.61 1.04 -11.16
C TRP A 52 8.09 1.02 -10.93
N LEU A 53 7.38 2.09 -11.31
CA LEU A 53 5.91 2.11 -11.26
C LEU A 53 5.29 1.08 -12.22
N GLY A 54 6.00 0.73 -13.30
CA GLY A 54 5.59 -0.28 -14.27
C GLY A 54 6.05 -1.71 -13.95
N ILE A 55 6.65 -1.98 -12.78
CA ILE A 55 7.33 -3.25 -12.49
C ILE A 55 6.43 -4.48 -12.72
N LEU A 56 5.16 -4.43 -12.39
CA LEU A 56 4.19 -5.52 -12.56
C LEU A 56 3.36 -5.42 -13.85
N ILE A 57 3.47 -4.32 -14.57
CA ILE A 57 2.71 -4.09 -15.80
C ILE A 57 3.45 -4.81 -16.94
N PRO A 58 2.77 -5.64 -17.75
CA PRO A 58 3.38 -6.31 -18.89
C PRO A 58 4.00 -5.34 -19.90
N PRO A 59 5.09 -5.74 -20.61
CA PRO A 59 5.75 -4.90 -21.61
C PRO A 59 4.84 -4.42 -22.74
N GLU A 60 3.84 -5.20 -23.12
CA GLU A 60 2.83 -4.83 -24.13
C GLU A 60 1.99 -3.62 -23.72
N TYR A 61 1.93 -3.29 -22.43
CA TYR A 61 1.29 -2.10 -21.87
C TYR A 61 2.30 -1.09 -21.31
N GLY A 62 3.57 -1.18 -21.72
CA GLY A 62 4.61 -0.20 -21.37
C GLY A 62 5.24 -0.37 -19.99
N GLY A 63 5.08 -1.53 -19.34
CA GLY A 63 5.74 -1.87 -18.08
C GLY A 63 6.97 -2.76 -18.24
N GLU A 64 7.49 -3.25 -17.12
CA GLU A 64 8.72 -4.07 -17.06
C GLU A 64 8.41 -5.58 -17.05
N GLY A 65 7.20 -6.01 -16.67
CA GLY A 65 6.81 -7.42 -16.64
C GLY A 65 7.57 -8.25 -15.59
N GLY A 66 7.97 -7.64 -14.50
CA GLY A 66 8.69 -8.30 -13.41
C GLY A 66 7.79 -9.24 -12.60
N SER A 67 8.41 -10.08 -11.77
CA SER A 67 7.74 -11.01 -10.87
C SER A 67 7.18 -10.31 -9.62
N PHE A 68 6.31 -11.01 -8.88
CA PHE A 68 5.83 -10.52 -7.58
C PHE A 68 6.98 -10.44 -6.55
N THR A 69 7.97 -11.31 -6.64
CA THR A 69 9.18 -11.23 -5.81
C THR A 69 10.01 -9.99 -6.16
N ASP A 70 10.15 -9.60 -7.43
CA ASP A 70 10.82 -8.36 -7.85
C ASP A 70 10.11 -7.13 -7.26
N ALA A 71 8.78 -7.10 -7.35
CA ALA A 71 7.99 -6.06 -6.70
C ALA A 71 8.17 -6.08 -5.16
N GLY A 72 8.19 -7.26 -4.55
CA GLY A 72 8.46 -7.41 -3.12
C GLY A 72 9.80 -6.80 -2.71
N VAL A 73 10.87 -7.06 -3.46
CA VAL A 73 12.21 -6.48 -3.22
C VAL A 73 12.20 -4.95 -3.37
N LEU A 74 11.56 -4.44 -4.43
CA LEU A 74 11.39 -3.00 -4.64
C LEU A 74 10.68 -2.34 -3.46
N PHE A 75 9.52 -2.88 -3.08
CA PHE A 75 8.68 -2.28 -2.04
C PHE A 75 9.25 -2.48 -0.63
N GLU A 76 10.03 -3.53 -0.36
CA GLU A 76 10.79 -3.65 0.88
C GLU A 76 11.77 -2.47 1.04
N GLU A 77 12.51 -2.12 -0.01
CA GLU A 77 13.46 -1.01 0.07
C GLU A 77 12.75 0.37 0.12
N LEU A 78 11.62 0.56 -0.57
CA LEU A 78 10.79 1.77 -0.41
C LEU A 78 10.27 1.90 1.04
N GLY A 79 9.88 0.78 1.65
CA GLY A 79 9.41 0.72 3.04
C GLY A 79 10.49 1.05 4.07
N ARG A 80 11.77 0.80 3.77
CA ARG A 80 12.89 1.19 4.65
C ARG A 80 12.98 2.70 4.86
N GLY A 81 12.64 3.49 3.87
CA GLY A 81 12.58 4.94 3.97
C GLY A 81 11.17 5.49 4.13
N PRO A 82 10.21 4.79 4.72
CA PRO A 82 8.76 4.85 4.65
C PRO A 82 8.25 5.86 3.61
N VAL A 83 8.61 5.59 2.34
CA VAL A 83 8.30 6.45 1.19
C VAL A 83 6.78 6.58 1.03
N PRO A 84 6.22 7.79 1.16
CA PRO A 84 4.78 8.01 1.01
C PRO A 84 4.39 8.17 -0.45
N GLY A 85 3.08 8.04 -0.75
CA GLY A 85 2.50 8.33 -2.06
C GLY A 85 1.80 7.13 -2.68
N PRO A 86 1.16 7.33 -3.85
CA PRO A 86 0.24 6.37 -4.45
C PRO A 86 0.93 5.21 -5.20
N HIS A 87 2.17 4.88 -4.85
CA HIS A 87 2.90 3.80 -5.51
C HIS A 87 2.27 2.41 -5.26
N ILE A 88 1.71 2.14 -4.07
CA ILE A 88 0.97 0.89 -3.79
C ILE A 88 -0.45 0.99 -4.35
N SER A 89 -1.16 2.08 -4.08
CA SER A 89 -2.56 2.23 -4.47
C SER A 89 -2.73 2.30 -5.99
N SER A 90 -1.86 3.03 -6.69
CA SER A 90 -1.94 3.21 -8.15
C SER A 90 -1.14 2.15 -8.93
N ALA A 91 0.18 2.10 -8.71
CA ALA A 91 1.07 1.29 -9.54
C ALA A 91 0.96 -0.22 -9.25
N VAL A 92 0.40 -0.61 -8.10
CA VAL A 92 0.14 -2.02 -7.79
C VAL A 92 -1.35 -2.33 -7.83
N LEU A 93 -2.15 -1.80 -6.90
CA LEU A 93 -3.55 -2.21 -6.75
C LEU A 93 -4.41 -1.86 -7.96
N ALA A 94 -4.40 -0.59 -8.40
CA ALA A 94 -5.21 -0.19 -9.56
C ALA A 94 -4.71 -0.85 -10.86
N ALA A 95 -3.38 -0.94 -11.06
CA ALA A 95 -2.81 -1.61 -12.22
C ALA A 95 -3.20 -3.09 -12.27
N LEU A 96 -3.08 -3.83 -11.17
CA LEU A 96 -3.50 -5.22 -11.09
C LEU A 96 -5.01 -5.38 -11.27
N THR A 97 -5.84 -4.45 -10.74
CA THR A 97 -7.29 -4.48 -10.94
C THR A 97 -7.65 -4.31 -12.42
N LEU A 98 -6.97 -3.42 -13.15
CA LEU A 98 -7.12 -3.27 -14.59
C LEU A 98 -6.66 -4.52 -15.34
N LEU A 99 -5.57 -5.16 -14.95
CA LEU A 99 -5.10 -6.40 -15.56
C LEU A 99 -6.08 -7.55 -15.35
N GLU A 100 -6.72 -7.64 -14.17
CA GLU A 100 -7.66 -8.70 -13.81
C GLU A 100 -9.06 -8.54 -14.44
N GLY A 101 -9.53 -7.31 -14.62
CA GLY A 101 -10.92 -7.06 -15.00
C GLY A 101 -11.12 -6.06 -16.13
N GLY A 102 -10.09 -5.32 -16.57
CA GLY A 102 -10.21 -4.33 -17.63
C GLY A 102 -10.36 -4.94 -19.02
N THR A 103 -11.08 -4.25 -19.91
CA THR A 103 -11.07 -4.60 -21.34
C THR A 103 -9.69 -4.30 -21.96
N GLU A 104 -9.41 -4.86 -23.13
CA GLU A 104 -8.14 -4.60 -23.83
C GLU A 104 -7.93 -3.11 -24.15
N GLU A 105 -9.02 -2.40 -24.47
CA GLU A 105 -9.00 -0.94 -24.68
C GLU A 105 -8.62 -0.22 -23.39
N GLN A 106 -9.24 -0.57 -22.26
CA GLN A 106 -8.94 0.01 -20.96
C GLN A 106 -7.50 -0.27 -20.53
N LYS A 107 -7.00 -1.48 -20.71
CA LYS A 107 -5.60 -1.83 -20.42
C LYS A 107 -4.63 -0.98 -21.23
N LYS A 108 -4.86 -0.86 -22.55
CA LYS A 108 -4.03 -0.06 -23.46
C LYS A 108 -4.10 1.44 -23.17
N GLU A 109 -5.20 1.92 -22.66
CA GLU A 109 -5.37 3.33 -22.30
C GLU A 109 -4.70 3.67 -20.96
N TRP A 110 -4.94 2.87 -19.92
CA TRP A 110 -4.60 3.25 -18.55
C TRP A 110 -3.26 2.72 -18.07
N LEU A 111 -2.89 1.49 -18.40
CA LEU A 111 -1.67 0.87 -17.87
C LEU A 111 -0.39 1.61 -18.27
N PRO A 112 -0.19 2.06 -19.52
CA PRO A 112 1.01 2.84 -19.88
C PRO A 112 1.11 4.15 -19.10
N ARG A 113 -0.03 4.81 -18.85
CA ARG A 113 -0.09 6.09 -18.11
C ARG A 113 0.14 5.91 -16.61
N ILE A 114 -0.22 4.74 -16.06
CA ILE A 114 0.13 4.37 -14.67
C ILE A 114 1.62 4.03 -14.59
N ALA A 115 2.16 3.28 -15.54
CA ALA A 115 3.58 2.92 -15.58
C ALA A 115 4.50 4.15 -15.69
N SER A 116 4.10 5.16 -16.48
CA SER A 116 4.82 6.44 -16.57
C SER A 116 4.63 7.35 -15.36
N GLY A 117 3.60 7.10 -14.50
CA GLY A 117 3.22 7.97 -13.40
C GLY A 117 2.38 9.19 -13.79
N ASP A 118 2.00 9.33 -15.08
CA ASP A 118 1.11 10.39 -15.56
C ASP A 118 -0.30 10.26 -14.97
N VAL A 119 -0.73 9.02 -14.73
CA VAL A 119 -1.98 8.70 -14.04
C VAL A 119 -1.68 8.10 -12.68
N ARG A 120 -2.17 8.75 -11.65
CA ARG A 120 -2.27 8.22 -10.28
C ARG A 120 -3.73 7.79 -10.07
N MET A 121 -4.02 6.53 -10.41
CA MET A 121 -5.35 5.94 -10.24
C MET A 121 -5.46 5.34 -8.85
N VAL A 122 -6.33 5.88 -8.01
CA VAL A 122 -6.47 5.47 -6.62
C VAL A 122 -7.80 4.75 -6.40
N PRO A 123 -7.79 3.50 -5.89
CA PRO A 123 -9.02 2.80 -5.54
C PRO A 123 -9.77 3.49 -4.40
N ALA A 124 -11.03 3.85 -4.65
CA ALA A 124 -11.96 4.45 -3.69
C ALA A 124 -13.04 3.43 -3.37
N ILE A 125 -12.79 2.59 -2.35
CA ILE A 125 -13.57 1.39 -2.04
C ILE A 125 -14.35 1.60 -0.74
N THR A 126 -13.66 1.92 0.35
CA THR A 126 -14.21 2.00 1.70
C THR A 126 -15.14 3.20 1.89
N GLU A 127 -16.08 3.06 2.82
CA GLU A 127 -17.04 4.10 3.20
C GLU A 127 -16.99 4.36 4.72
N ALA A 128 -17.88 5.16 5.24
CA ALA A 128 -17.83 5.61 6.64
C ALA A 128 -17.84 4.45 7.67
N ASP A 129 -18.48 3.34 7.33
CA ASP A 129 -18.55 2.14 8.19
C ASP A 129 -17.23 1.33 8.18
N TYR A 130 -16.30 1.70 7.31
CA TYR A 130 -14.97 1.07 7.16
C TYR A 130 -15.02 -0.43 6.87
N GLY A 131 -16.01 -0.87 6.08
CA GLY A 131 -16.15 -2.26 5.62
C GLY A 131 -15.25 -2.57 4.42
N TRP A 132 -14.91 -3.85 4.26
CA TRP A 132 -14.05 -4.35 3.17
C TRP A 132 -14.74 -5.39 2.28
N LEU A 133 -16.06 -5.55 2.42
CA LEU A 133 -16.83 -6.52 1.66
C LEU A 133 -17.67 -5.81 0.59
N GLU A 134 -17.97 -6.52 -0.47
CA GLU A 134 -18.90 -6.05 -1.50
C GLU A 134 -20.22 -5.53 -0.90
N SER A 135 -20.74 -6.24 0.11
CA SER A 135 -21.96 -5.86 0.83
C SER A 135 -21.88 -4.52 1.55
N ASP A 136 -20.68 -3.99 1.79
CA ASP A 136 -20.48 -2.72 2.51
C ASP A 136 -20.54 -1.50 1.58
N VAL A 137 -20.52 -1.70 0.24
CA VAL A 137 -20.60 -0.62 -0.74
C VAL A 137 -22.02 -0.03 -0.79
N ARG A 138 -22.13 1.28 -0.52
CA ARG A 138 -23.39 2.06 -0.50
C ARG A 138 -23.47 3.12 -1.59
N LEU A 139 -22.31 3.61 -2.08
CA LEU A 139 -22.28 4.58 -3.18
C LEU A 139 -23.06 4.01 -4.36
N THR A 140 -23.98 4.78 -4.92
CA THR A 140 -24.88 4.30 -6.00
C THR A 140 -24.42 4.76 -7.37
N ALA A 141 -24.69 3.92 -8.36
CA ALA A 141 -24.55 4.20 -9.79
C ALA A 141 -25.87 3.96 -10.50
N LYS A 142 -26.39 4.99 -11.16
CA LYS A 142 -27.57 4.92 -11.99
C LYS A 142 -27.21 5.02 -13.46
N VAL A 143 -27.63 4.03 -14.26
CA VAL A 143 -27.44 4.04 -15.72
C VAL A 143 -28.60 4.78 -16.37
N THR A 144 -28.33 5.76 -17.23
CA THR A 144 -29.35 6.48 -17.97
C THR A 144 -28.81 6.85 -19.35
N GLY A 145 -29.33 6.22 -20.42
CA GLY A 145 -28.98 6.56 -21.80
C GLY A 145 -27.50 6.33 -22.17
N GLY A 146 -26.81 5.37 -21.50
CA GLY A 146 -25.37 5.09 -21.71
C GLY A 146 -24.45 5.91 -20.82
N GLU A 147 -24.97 6.83 -20.00
CA GLU A 147 -24.24 7.57 -18.99
C GLU A 147 -24.46 6.95 -17.60
N LEU A 148 -23.43 6.99 -16.77
CA LEU A 148 -23.50 6.68 -15.36
C LEU A 148 -23.61 7.96 -14.54
N ARG A 149 -24.50 7.95 -13.53
CA ARG A 149 -24.56 9.00 -12.51
C ARG A 149 -24.22 8.40 -11.16
N LEU A 150 -23.11 8.90 -10.59
CA LEU A 150 -22.58 8.43 -9.31
C LEU A 150 -22.98 9.41 -8.20
N ASN A 151 -23.48 8.85 -7.08
CA ASN A 151 -23.84 9.63 -5.91
C ASN A 151 -23.43 8.89 -4.63
N GLY A 152 -22.78 9.58 -3.73
CA GLY A 152 -22.38 9.05 -2.43
C GLY A 152 -21.01 9.53 -1.97
N LYS A 153 -20.46 8.84 -0.99
CA LYS A 153 -19.17 9.20 -0.39
C LYS A 153 -18.31 7.97 -0.21
N LYS A 154 -17.02 8.14 -0.46
CA LYS A 154 -15.96 7.23 -0.04
C LYS A 154 -15.17 7.86 1.09
N ALA A 155 -14.77 7.07 2.07
CA ALA A 155 -14.01 7.54 3.21
C ALA A 155 -12.75 6.67 3.40
N TYR A 156 -11.77 7.23 4.08
CA TYR A 156 -10.49 6.55 4.32
C TYR A 156 -9.79 6.12 3.04
N VAL A 157 -9.94 6.93 1.98
CA VAL A 157 -9.26 6.69 0.69
C VAL A 157 -7.79 7.09 0.84
N TYR A 158 -6.91 6.10 0.71
CA TYR A 158 -5.46 6.32 0.75
C TYR A 158 -5.02 7.07 -0.50
N ASP A 159 -4.17 8.07 -0.33
CA ASP A 159 -3.62 8.90 -1.40
C ASP A 159 -4.66 9.65 -2.26
N GLY A 160 -5.89 9.82 -1.76
CA GLY A 160 -6.98 10.46 -2.51
C GLY A 160 -6.69 11.89 -2.95
N GLU A 161 -5.92 12.67 -2.16
CA GLU A 161 -5.55 14.05 -2.52
C GLU A 161 -4.54 14.12 -3.68
N SER A 162 -3.72 13.08 -3.84
CA SER A 162 -2.74 13.00 -4.93
C SER A 162 -3.28 12.32 -6.19
N ALA A 163 -4.50 11.78 -6.14
CA ALA A 163 -5.12 11.09 -7.25
C ALA A 163 -5.39 12.01 -8.43
N THR A 164 -5.10 11.54 -9.65
CA THR A 164 -5.61 12.13 -10.90
C THR A 164 -6.92 11.48 -11.31
N HIS A 165 -7.06 10.18 -10.99
CA HIS A 165 -8.25 9.38 -11.26
C HIS A 165 -8.57 8.51 -10.04
N LEU A 166 -9.84 8.24 -9.87
CA LEU A 166 -10.37 7.38 -8.83
C LEU A 166 -10.96 6.11 -9.48
N LEU A 167 -10.67 4.95 -8.94
CA LEU A 167 -11.36 3.72 -9.27
C LEU A 167 -12.42 3.47 -8.20
N CYS A 168 -13.64 3.97 -8.46
CA CYS A 168 -14.71 4.02 -7.47
C CYS A 168 -15.56 2.74 -7.47
N ALA A 169 -15.65 2.07 -6.34
CA ALA A 169 -16.65 1.01 -6.15
C ALA A 169 -18.05 1.62 -6.01
N ALA A 170 -18.97 1.20 -6.87
CA ALA A 170 -20.34 1.71 -6.88
C ALA A 170 -21.34 0.58 -7.10
N ARG A 171 -22.48 0.63 -6.40
CA ARG A 171 -23.57 -0.31 -6.55
C ARG A 171 -24.56 0.16 -7.59
N SER A 172 -24.84 -0.68 -8.57
CA SER A 172 -25.89 -0.43 -9.58
C SER A 172 -27.26 -0.36 -8.94
N GLU A 173 -28.01 0.70 -9.22
CA GLU A 173 -29.43 0.80 -8.80
C GLU A 173 -30.34 -0.21 -9.55
N GLU A 174 -29.89 -0.72 -10.71
CA GLU A 174 -30.68 -1.62 -11.55
C GLU A 174 -30.44 -3.10 -11.23
N SER A 175 -29.15 -3.54 -11.23
CA SER A 175 -28.80 -4.96 -11.01
C SER A 175 -28.42 -5.28 -9.57
N ASN A 176 -28.13 -4.27 -8.75
CA ASN A 176 -27.58 -4.40 -7.40
C ASN A 176 -26.13 -4.95 -7.34
N ASP A 177 -25.50 -5.21 -8.47
CA ASP A 177 -24.07 -5.58 -8.55
C ASP A 177 -23.18 -4.41 -8.19
N VAL A 178 -21.97 -4.69 -7.71
CA VAL A 178 -20.96 -3.68 -7.48
C VAL A 178 -19.97 -3.65 -8.65
N GLY A 179 -19.94 -2.50 -9.33
CA GLY A 179 -18.97 -2.21 -10.37
C GLY A 179 -17.84 -1.30 -9.86
N LEU A 180 -16.78 -1.23 -10.65
CA LEU A 180 -15.69 -0.28 -10.46
C LEU A 180 -15.71 0.73 -11.61
N VAL A 181 -15.82 2.01 -11.28
CA VAL A 181 -15.95 3.09 -12.28
C VAL A 181 -14.76 4.02 -12.19
N ILE A 182 -14.09 4.26 -13.31
CA ILE A 182 -12.99 5.21 -13.41
C ILE A 182 -13.55 6.62 -13.51
N VAL A 183 -13.17 7.49 -12.58
CA VAL A 183 -13.65 8.87 -12.47
C VAL A 183 -12.45 9.81 -12.37
N SER A 184 -12.46 10.95 -13.10
CA SER A 184 -11.45 12.00 -12.91
C SER A 184 -11.57 12.59 -11.50
N ALA A 185 -10.46 12.75 -10.80
CA ALA A 185 -10.45 13.29 -9.44
C ALA A 185 -10.78 14.79 -9.40
N ASP A 186 -10.60 15.51 -10.52
CA ASP A 186 -10.96 16.92 -10.73
C ASP A 186 -12.29 17.08 -11.49
N GLY A 187 -13.03 15.96 -11.69
CA GLY A 187 -14.30 15.94 -12.40
C GLY A 187 -15.39 16.79 -11.73
N VAL A 188 -16.34 17.29 -12.53
CA VAL A 188 -17.48 18.03 -12.01
C VAL A 188 -18.30 17.15 -11.04
N GLY A 189 -18.54 17.66 -9.84
CA GLY A 189 -19.26 16.95 -8.79
C GLY A 189 -18.35 16.06 -7.91
N VAL A 190 -17.05 15.99 -8.17
CA VAL A 190 -16.07 15.32 -7.30
C VAL A 190 -15.48 16.34 -6.35
N SER A 191 -15.41 16.00 -5.07
CA SER A 191 -14.67 16.80 -4.09
C SER A 191 -13.91 15.90 -3.14
N THR A 192 -12.67 16.29 -2.85
CA THR A 192 -11.76 15.59 -1.95
C THR A 192 -11.53 16.41 -0.70
N ARG A 193 -11.62 15.78 0.45
CA ARG A 193 -11.37 16.41 1.75
C ARG A 193 -10.39 15.56 2.54
N HIS A 194 -9.30 16.17 2.99
CA HIS A 194 -8.36 15.53 3.90
C HIS A 194 -9.03 15.09 5.20
N LEU A 195 -8.74 13.88 5.65
CA LEU A 195 -9.14 13.36 6.95
C LEU A 195 -7.98 13.54 7.93
N PRO A 196 -8.08 14.51 8.86
CA PRO A 196 -7.02 14.74 9.83
C PRO A 196 -6.91 13.55 10.78
N GLY A 197 -5.69 13.14 11.08
CA GLY A 197 -5.45 12.02 11.98
C GLY A 197 -3.98 11.65 12.06
N PHE A 198 -3.72 10.50 12.66
CA PHE A 198 -2.37 9.98 12.81
C PHE A 198 -1.88 9.24 11.54
N ALA A 199 -2.82 8.81 10.69
CA ALA A 199 -2.49 8.13 9.44
C ALA A 199 -2.15 9.12 8.32
N TRP A 200 -1.31 8.68 7.38
CA TRP A 200 -0.95 9.48 6.20
C TRP A 200 -2.08 9.51 5.19
N ASN A 201 -2.23 10.66 4.52
CA ASN A 201 -2.92 10.83 3.23
C ASN A 201 -4.29 10.13 3.13
N LEU A 202 -5.08 10.15 4.20
CA LEU A 202 -6.46 9.66 4.16
C LEU A 202 -7.40 10.78 3.74
N SER A 203 -8.33 10.45 2.83
CA SER A 203 -9.30 11.41 2.30
C SER A 203 -10.72 10.87 2.36
N GLU A 204 -11.68 11.79 2.45
CA GLU A 204 -13.08 11.58 2.09
C GLU A 204 -13.28 12.10 0.67
N ILE A 205 -13.88 11.30 -0.19
CA ILE A 205 -14.25 11.66 -1.56
C ILE A 205 -15.77 11.72 -1.61
N SER A 206 -16.33 12.87 -1.97
CA SER A 206 -17.75 13.05 -2.23
C SER A 206 -18.02 13.11 -3.72
N LEU A 207 -19.00 12.34 -4.18
CA LEU A 207 -19.49 12.34 -5.55
C LEU A 207 -20.95 12.81 -5.55
N GLU A 208 -21.19 13.95 -6.18
CA GLU A 208 -22.52 14.59 -6.28
C GLU A 208 -22.94 14.70 -7.74
N ASN A 209 -23.80 13.79 -8.20
CA ASN A 209 -24.23 13.71 -9.60
C ASN A 209 -23.07 13.64 -10.61
N VAL A 210 -21.99 12.97 -10.24
CA VAL A 210 -20.85 12.78 -11.13
C VAL A 210 -21.28 11.97 -12.34
N VAL A 211 -21.02 12.50 -13.54
CA VAL A 211 -21.35 11.84 -14.80
C VAL A 211 -20.09 11.17 -15.35
N ALA A 212 -20.18 9.90 -15.63
CA ALA A 212 -19.16 9.12 -16.32
C ALA A 212 -19.75 8.39 -17.52
N ASP A 213 -18.98 8.18 -18.57
CA ASP A 213 -19.37 7.29 -19.67
C ASP A 213 -19.39 5.85 -19.17
N PHE A 214 -20.32 5.05 -19.68
CA PHE A 214 -20.43 3.64 -19.30
C PHE A 214 -19.17 2.83 -19.64
N SER A 215 -18.42 3.25 -20.67
CA SER A 215 -17.12 2.65 -21.04
C SER A 215 -16.04 2.80 -19.96
N HIS A 216 -16.23 3.70 -18.99
CA HIS A 216 -15.37 3.84 -17.82
C HIS A 216 -15.69 2.82 -16.71
N THR A 217 -16.72 1.99 -16.87
CA THR A 217 -16.94 0.84 -15.99
C THR A 217 -15.90 -0.22 -16.30
N LEU A 218 -15.20 -0.72 -15.29
CA LEU A 218 -14.18 -1.76 -15.45
C LEU A 218 -14.80 -3.00 -16.12
N GLY A 219 -14.18 -3.50 -17.18
CA GLY A 219 -14.68 -4.63 -17.94
C GLY A 219 -15.90 -4.32 -18.80
N GLY A 220 -16.44 -3.09 -18.77
CA GLY A 220 -17.65 -2.69 -19.49
C GLY A 220 -18.97 -3.15 -18.85
N GLU A 221 -18.92 -3.68 -17.64
CA GLU A 221 -20.10 -4.15 -16.89
C GLU A 221 -19.87 -4.09 -15.37
N PHE A 222 -20.96 -4.14 -14.59
CA PHE A 222 -20.86 -4.14 -13.13
C PHE A 222 -20.52 -5.53 -12.57
N ALA A 223 -21.06 -6.58 -13.18
CA ALA A 223 -20.86 -7.95 -12.73
C ALA A 223 -19.39 -8.37 -12.86
N GLY A 224 -18.86 -9.04 -11.83
CA GLY A 224 -17.48 -9.56 -11.83
C GLY A 224 -16.38 -8.54 -11.58
N ALA A 225 -16.68 -7.23 -11.53
CA ALA A 225 -15.68 -6.20 -11.23
C ALA A 225 -15.15 -6.31 -9.80
N TRP A 226 -16.01 -6.68 -8.85
CA TRP A 226 -15.59 -6.92 -7.46
C TRP A 226 -14.65 -8.11 -7.34
N ASP A 227 -14.92 -9.21 -8.05
CA ASP A 227 -14.03 -10.38 -8.08
C ASP A 227 -12.65 -10.04 -8.65
N ALA A 228 -12.60 -9.16 -9.66
CA ALA A 228 -11.33 -8.68 -10.21
C ALA A 228 -10.53 -7.85 -9.18
N LEU A 229 -11.21 -7.01 -8.40
CA LEU A 229 -10.61 -6.28 -7.29
C LEU A 229 -10.07 -7.22 -6.21
N GLU A 230 -10.87 -8.22 -5.77
CA GLU A 230 -10.42 -9.19 -4.75
C GLU A 230 -9.17 -9.98 -5.23
N ARG A 231 -9.11 -10.37 -6.51
CA ARG A 231 -7.90 -11.00 -7.08
C ARG A 231 -6.70 -10.05 -7.11
N ALA A 232 -6.91 -8.78 -7.43
CA ALA A 232 -5.86 -7.77 -7.40
C ALA A 232 -5.38 -7.47 -5.98
N GLU A 233 -6.29 -7.39 -5.01
CA GLU A 233 -5.95 -7.24 -3.59
C GLU A 233 -5.12 -8.41 -3.07
N ALA A 234 -5.50 -9.65 -3.40
CA ALA A 234 -4.74 -10.83 -3.01
C ALA A 234 -3.29 -10.80 -3.52
N LYS A 235 -3.05 -10.22 -4.71
CA LYS A 235 -1.70 -10.03 -5.28
C LYS A 235 -0.98 -8.81 -4.69
N THR A 236 -1.71 -7.76 -4.31
CA THR A 236 -1.16 -6.52 -3.74
C THR A 236 -0.72 -6.71 -2.28
N ILE A 237 -1.46 -7.47 -1.49
CA ILE A 237 -1.23 -7.64 -0.05
C ILE A 237 0.19 -8.12 0.27
N PRO A 238 0.78 -9.15 -0.37
CA PRO A 238 2.15 -9.56 -0.07
C PRO A 238 3.20 -8.47 -0.36
N ILE A 239 2.97 -7.62 -1.36
CA ILE A 239 3.83 -6.48 -1.70
C ILE A 239 3.72 -5.39 -0.62
N LEU A 240 2.51 -5.10 -0.14
CA LEU A 240 2.28 -4.23 1.01
C LEU A 240 2.99 -4.77 2.26
N CYS A 241 2.95 -6.09 2.49
CA CYS A 241 3.67 -6.73 3.59
C CYS A 241 5.19 -6.60 3.43
N ALA A 242 5.73 -6.72 2.22
CA ALA A 242 7.15 -6.49 1.96
C ALA A 242 7.56 -5.04 2.28
N TYR A 243 6.73 -4.05 1.95
CA TYR A 243 6.95 -2.66 2.37
C TYR A 243 7.00 -2.54 3.91
N GLN A 244 6.09 -3.19 4.64
CA GLN A 244 6.08 -3.20 6.11
C GLN A 244 7.33 -3.90 6.69
N VAL A 245 7.83 -4.95 6.03
CA VAL A 245 9.10 -5.61 6.37
C VAL A 245 10.26 -4.63 6.25
N GLY A 246 10.32 -3.83 5.18
CA GLY A 246 11.33 -2.80 5.00
C GLY A 246 11.35 -1.78 6.13
N GLY A 247 10.19 -1.29 6.54
CA GLY A 247 10.05 -0.39 7.70
C GLY A 247 10.51 -1.04 9.00
N SER A 248 10.13 -2.30 9.24
CA SER A 248 10.56 -3.07 10.42
C SER A 248 12.08 -3.28 10.44
N GLN A 249 12.68 -3.54 9.26
CA GLN A 249 14.12 -3.68 9.13
C GLN A 249 14.87 -2.39 9.47
N ALA A 250 14.38 -1.25 8.99
CA ALA A 250 15.00 0.05 9.26
C ALA A 250 14.99 0.38 10.76
N ILE A 251 13.86 0.21 11.42
CA ILE A 251 13.77 0.47 12.86
C ILE A 251 14.58 -0.53 13.71
N TYR A 252 14.73 -1.78 13.25
CA TYR A 252 15.63 -2.74 13.88
C TYR A 252 17.07 -2.24 13.85
N GLU A 253 17.56 -1.85 12.68
CA GLU A 253 18.95 -1.35 12.50
C GLU A 253 19.20 -0.10 13.33
N ILE A 254 18.28 0.88 13.32
CA ILE A 254 18.35 2.10 14.12
C ILE A 254 18.39 1.76 15.62
N SER A 255 17.58 0.80 16.08
CA SER A 255 17.52 0.39 17.48
C SER A 255 18.81 -0.33 17.95
N VAL A 256 19.35 -1.20 17.09
CA VAL A 256 20.63 -1.87 17.35
C VAL A 256 21.77 -0.86 17.45
N ASP A 257 21.87 0.09 16.51
CA ASP A 257 22.90 1.13 16.52
C ASP A 257 22.77 2.03 17.76
N TYR A 258 21.57 2.51 18.05
CA TYR A 258 21.30 3.31 19.25
C TYR A 258 21.70 2.57 20.53
N SER A 259 21.43 1.28 20.64
CA SER A 259 21.78 0.48 21.81
C SER A 259 23.29 0.34 22.03
N ARG A 260 24.09 0.45 20.96
CA ARG A 260 25.55 0.40 20.99
C ARG A 260 26.19 1.76 21.31
N THR A 261 25.56 2.84 20.84
CA THR A 261 26.12 4.19 20.91
C THR A 261 25.65 4.97 22.12
N ARG A 262 24.43 4.72 22.62
CA ARG A 262 23.87 5.39 23.79
C ARG A 262 24.43 4.80 25.08
N HIS A 263 25.04 5.65 25.92
CA HIS A 263 25.56 5.26 27.22
C HIS A 263 24.68 5.76 28.36
N GLN A 264 24.40 4.88 29.31
CA GLN A 264 23.82 5.20 30.63
C GLN A 264 24.44 4.29 31.69
N PHE A 265 24.53 4.77 32.94
CA PHE A 265 25.16 4.04 34.03
C PHE A 265 26.58 3.55 33.73
N GLY A 266 27.34 4.34 32.95
CA GLY A 266 28.74 4.07 32.60
C GLY A 266 28.95 3.02 31.52
N THR A 267 27.90 2.54 30.82
CA THR A 267 28.02 1.50 29.79
C THR A 267 27.02 1.74 28.64
N PRO A 268 27.22 1.16 27.43
CA PRO A 268 26.22 1.15 26.38
C PRO A 268 24.94 0.47 26.86
N ILE A 269 23.78 1.05 26.51
CA ILE A 269 22.47 0.50 26.97
C ILE A 269 22.19 -0.89 26.48
N GLY A 270 22.76 -1.33 25.36
CA GLY A 270 22.64 -2.69 24.82
C GLY A 270 23.26 -3.79 25.73
N ARG A 271 23.94 -3.42 26.83
CA ARG A 271 24.36 -4.36 27.87
C ARG A 271 23.27 -4.73 28.87
N PHE A 272 22.17 -3.97 28.91
CA PHE A 272 21.07 -4.25 29.81
C PHE A 272 20.11 -5.27 29.19
N GLN A 273 19.82 -6.35 29.93
CA GLN A 273 18.97 -7.43 29.46
C GLN A 273 17.62 -6.94 28.94
N ARG A 274 17.01 -5.97 29.65
CA ARG A 274 15.70 -5.42 29.21
C ARG A 274 15.76 -4.76 27.85
N VAL A 275 16.84 -4.09 27.50
CA VAL A 275 17.07 -3.51 26.16
C VAL A 275 17.27 -4.62 25.12
N GLN A 276 18.02 -5.66 25.47
CA GLN A 276 18.21 -6.83 24.59
C GLN A 276 16.90 -7.53 24.31
N ASP A 277 16.04 -7.73 25.32
CA ASP A 277 14.71 -8.33 25.16
C ASP A 277 13.84 -7.55 24.18
N GLN A 278 13.84 -6.20 24.24
CA GLN A 278 13.10 -5.38 23.26
C GLN A 278 13.62 -5.56 21.83
N ILE A 279 14.94 -5.56 21.65
CA ILE A 279 15.54 -5.75 20.32
C ILE A 279 15.27 -7.14 19.77
N ILE A 280 15.28 -8.19 20.62
CA ILE A 280 14.96 -9.56 20.22
C ILE A 280 13.48 -9.66 19.82
N ASN A 281 12.56 -9.06 20.57
CA ASN A 281 11.14 -9.06 20.23
C ASN A 281 10.88 -8.33 18.90
N LEU A 282 11.57 -7.20 18.68
CA LEU A 282 11.50 -6.49 17.40
C LEU A 282 12.00 -7.38 16.25
N LEU A 283 13.12 -8.07 16.42
CA LEU A 283 13.66 -9.01 15.41
C LEU A 283 12.69 -10.16 15.14
N ASN A 284 12.04 -10.72 16.17
CA ASN A 284 11.04 -11.77 16.00
C ASN A 284 9.85 -11.29 15.15
N CYS A 285 9.36 -10.05 15.38
CA CYS A 285 8.31 -9.45 14.56
C CYS A 285 8.75 -9.29 13.10
N LEU A 286 9.97 -8.79 12.88
CA LEU A 286 10.55 -8.60 11.56
C LEU A 286 10.69 -9.93 10.80
N ASP A 287 11.26 -10.96 11.42
CA ASP A 287 11.47 -12.25 10.77
C ASP A 287 10.15 -12.95 10.45
N ALA A 288 9.18 -12.92 11.39
CA ALA A 288 7.85 -13.47 11.13
C ALA A 288 7.16 -12.78 9.96
N ALA A 289 7.21 -11.45 9.89
CA ALA A 289 6.64 -10.68 8.79
C ALA A 289 7.34 -10.98 7.44
N ARG A 290 8.68 -11.05 7.45
CA ARG A 290 9.48 -11.31 6.24
C ARG A 290 9.14 -12.66 5.63
N TRP A 291 9.24 -13.72 6.40
CA TRP A 291 9.09 -15.06 5.85
C TRP A 291 7.67 -15.34 5.37
N THR A 292 6.65 -14.82 6.05
CA THR A 292 5.26 -14.94 5.59
C THR A 292 4.99 -14.13 4.32
N ALA A 293 5.53 -12.92 4.21
CA ALA A 293 5.39 -12.09 3.00
C ALA A 293 6.07 -12.75 1.79
N TYR A 294 7.33 -13.19 1.93
CA TYR A 294 8.07 -13.80 0.82
C TYR A 294 7.54 -15.18 0.44
N GLU A 295 6.95 -15.94 1.37
CA GLU A 295 6.23 -17.17 1.01
C GLU A 295 5.04 -16.88 0.10
N ALA A 296 4.25 -15.85 0.43
CA ALA A 296 3.10 -15.46 -0.39
C ALA A 296 3.52 -14.98 -1.78
N LEU A 297 4.57 -14.12 -1.88
CA LEU A 297 5.13 -13.67 -3.15
C LEU A 297 5.63 -14.84 -4.01
N TRP A 298 6.38 -15.75 -3.41
CA TRP A 298 6.87 -16.95 -4.10
C TRP A 298 5.72 -17.83 -4.62
N LYS A 299 4.65 -18.05 -3.84
CA LYS A 299 3.48 -18.81 -4.29
C LYS A 299 2.81 -18.15 -5.50
N LEU A 300 2.69 -16.82 -5.50
CA LEU A 300 2.15 -16.06 -6.63
C LEU A 300 3.02 -16.24 -7.89
N ASP A 301 4.34 -16.14 -7.77
CA ASP A 301 5.27 -16.27 -8.90
C ASP A 301 5.22 -17.65 -9.56
N ILE A 302 5.01 -18.71 -8.80
CA ILE A 302 4.92 -20.08 -9.34
C ILE A 302 3.49 -20.52 -9.65
N GLY A 303 2.51 -19.62 -9.57
CA GLY A 303 1.11 -19.91 -9.88
C GLY A 303 0.44 -20.90 -8.92
N ARG A 304 0.90 -20.99 -7.67
CA ARG A 304 0.24 -21.79 -6.63
C ARG A 304 -0.86 -20.97 -5.96
N ASP A 305 -1.85 -21.68 -5.41
CA ASP A 305 -2.80 -21.04 -4.48
C ASP A 305 -2.06 -20.42 -3.30
N ALA A 306 -2.24 -19.13 -3.12
CA ALA A 306 -1.60 -18.32 -2.10
C ALA A 306 -2.61 -17.76 -1.08
N SER A 307 -3.88 -18.14 -1.15
CA SER A 307 -4.96 -17.54 -0.34
C SER A 307 -4.66 -17.59 1.17
N ASP A 308 -4.21 -18.74 1.67
CA ASP A 308 -3.78 -18.91 3.06
C ASP A 308 -2.58 -18.00 3.41
N SER A 309 -1.55 -18.01 2.57
CA SER A 309 -0.30 -17.28 2.81
C SER A 309 -0.48 -15.76 2.71
N VAL A 310 -1.34 -15.26 1.81
CA VAL A 310 -1.69 -13.85 1.69
C VAL A 310 -2.33 -13.33 2.98
N HIS A 311 -3.31 -14.04 3.50
CA HIS A 311 -4.01 -13.63 4.71
C HIS A 311 -3.13 -13.77 5.96
N LEU A 312 -2.28 -14.81 6.02
CA LEU A 312 -1.28 -14.97 7.07
C LEU A 312 -0.27 -13.81 7.04
N ALA A 313 0.30 -13.51 5.86
CA ALA A 313 1.26 -12.44 5.70
C ALA A 313 0.71 -11.08 6.14
N LYS A 314 -0.55 -10.75 5.76
CA LYS A 314 -1.17 -9.47 6.16
C LYS A 314 -1.41 -9.39 7.66
N ALA A 315 -1.94 -10.45 8.27
CA ALA A 315 -2.17 -10.47 9.71
C ALA A 315 -0.87 -10.32 10.49
N VAL A 316 0.17 -11.09 10.12
CA VAL A 316 1.49 -11.07 10.78
C VAL A 316 2.26 -9.78 10.47
N GLY A 317 2.29 -9.34 9.20
CA GLY A 317 3.04 -8.16 8.77
C GLY A 317 2.52 -6.87 9.40
N SER A 318 1.20 -6.69 9.44
CA SER A 318 0.61 -5.48 10.02
C SER A 318 0.80 -5.40 11.53
N GLU A 319 0.57 -6.48 12.27
CA GLU A 319 0.86 -6.52 13.71
C GLU A 319 2.36 -6.44 13.98
N GLY A 320 3.16 -7.14 13.17
CA GLY A 320 4.62 -7.16 13.31
C GLY A 320 5.22 -5.77 13.20
N TYR A 321 4.84 -4.98 12.18
CA TYR A 321 5.37 -3.62 12.01
C TYR A 321 4.90 -2.68 13.13
N TYR A 322 3.63 -2.81 13.54
CA TYR A 322 3.08 -2.06 14.67
C TYR A 322 3.83 -2.33 15.97
N GLU A 323 4.01 -3.61 16.34
CA GLU A 323 4.71 -4.00 17.57
C GLU A 323 6.21 -3.71 17.50
N ALA A 324 6.83 -3.86 16.32
CA ALA A 324 8.23 -3.50 16.11
C ALA A 324 8.47 -2.01 16.42
N CYS A 325 7.55 -1.11 16.01
CA CYS A 325 7.61 0.30 16.39
C CYS A 325 7.49 0.50 17.90
N ASN A 326 6.58 -0.22 18.58
CA ASN A 326 6.44 -0.13 20.02
C ASN A 326 7.74 -0.56 20.76
N TYR A 327 8.32 -1.70 20.36
CA TYR A 327 9.61 -2.15 20.93
C TYR A 327 10.75 -1.17 20.66
N ALA A 328 10.79 -0.57 19.47
CA ALA A 328 11.77 0.47 19.16
C ALA A 328 11.61 1.70 20.06
N HIS A 329 10.38 2.16 20.31
CA HIS A 329 10.13 3.26 21.24
C HIS A 329 10.60 2.93 22.68
N GLU A 330 10.43 1.71 23.13
CA GLU A 330 10.94 1.24 24.42
C GLU A 330 12.49 1.32 24.48
N VAL A 331 13.18 0.96 23.41
CA VAL A 331 14.65 1.05 23.32
C VAL A 331 15.13 2.51 23.34
N HIS A 332 14.45 3.40 22.61
CA HIS A 332 14.85 4.80 22.45
C HIS A 332 14.30 5.71 23.56
N ALA A 333 13.27 5.28 24.27
CA ALA A 333 12.59 6.06 25.30
C ALA A 333 12.18 7.46 24.78
N GLY A 334 12.34 8.52 25.54
CA GLY A 334 11.91 9.87 25.18
C GLY A 334 12.47 10.39 23.83
N VAL A 335 13.66 9.98 23.43
CA VAL A 335 14.27 10.38 22.13
C VAL A 335 13.45 9.83 20.95
N GLY A 336 12.93 8.60 21.07
CA GLY A 336 12.12 7.98 20.02
C GLY A 336 10.82 8.73 19.72
N SER A 337 10.30 9.52 20.67
CA SER A 337 9.08 10.31 20.48
C SER A 337 9.34 11.70 19.87
N MET A 338 10.61 12.08 19.70
CA MET A 338 10.97 13.36 19.07
C MET A 338 10.81 13.25 17.55
N THR A 339 10.04 14.16 16.95
CA THR A 339 9.80 14.17 15.49
C THR A 339 11.10 14.21 14.71
N GLU A 340 12.04 15.05 15.10
CA GLU A 340 13.32 15.25 14.43
C GLU A 340 14.24 14.01 14.46
N TYR A 341 13.96 13.08 15.37
CA TYR A 341 14.69 11.81 15.43
C TYR A 341 14.31 10.88 14.26
N GLY A 342 13.03 10.93 13.83
CA GLY A 342 12.53 10.24 12.66
C GLY A 342 11.87 8.88 12.92
N LEU A 343 11.96 8.33 14.14
CA LEU A 343 11.29 7.05 14.47
C LEU A 343 9.77 7.15 14.33
N THR A 344 9.19 8.33 14.59
CA THR A 344 7.77 8.62 14.44
C THR A 344 7.27 8.47 13.01
N LEU A 345 8.12 8.63 11.98
CA LEU A 345 7.76 8.37 10.58
C LEU A 345 7.32 6.91 10.39
N HIS A 346 8.10 5.98 10.91
CA HIS A 346 7.75 4.55 10.88
C HIS A 346 6.52 4.22 11.73
N THR A 347 6.36 4.89 12.88
CA THR A 347 5.17 4.71 13.71
C THR A 347 3.92 5.14 12.97
N THR A 348 3.95 6.30 12.30
CA THR A 348 2.84 6.78 11.46
C THR A 348 2.57 5.84 10.29
N ALA A 349 3.63 5.39 9.58
CA ALA A 349 3.49 4.41 8.51
C ALA A 349 2.85 3.10 8.99
N SER A 350 3.33 2.56 10.11
CA SER A 350 2.80 1.31 10.66
C SER A 350 1.30 1.40 11.00
N ARG A 351 0.85 2.53 11.56
CA ARG A 351 -0.56 2.78 11.89
C ARG A 351 -1.42 2.95 10.64
N THR A 352 -0.90 3.67 9.64
CA THR A 352 -1.57 3.87 8.36
C THR A 352 -1.82 2.52 7.67
N LEU A 353 -0.78 1.71 7.55
CA LEU A 353 -0.83 0.44 6.80
C LEU A 353 -1.47 -0.72 7.59
N TYR A 354 -1.68 -0.55 8.90
CA TYR A 354 -2.31 -1.57 9.75
C TYR A 354 -3.70 -1.96 9.23
N HIS A 355 -4.48 -0.98 8.80
CA HIS A 355 -5.85 -1.17 8.33
C HIS A 355 -5.99 -1.18 6.80
N TYR A 356 -4.97 -0.74 6.06
CA TYR A 356 -5.06 -0.70 4.60
C TYR A 356 -5.22 -2.11 4.02
N LEU A 357 -6.23 -2.31 3.17
CA LEU A 357 -6.65 -3.61 2.60
C LEU A 357 -7.04 -4.65 3.67
N GLY A 358 -7.69 -4.24 4.73
CA GLY A 358 -8.15 -5.11 5.81
C GLY A 358 -7.22 -5.15 7.03
N ASP A 359 -7.80 -5.22 8.21
CA ASP A 359 -7.06 -5.34 9.47
C ASP A 359 -6.65 -6.79 9.78
N PRO A 360 -5.73 -7.02 10.74
CA PRO A 360 -5.31 -8.37 11.11
C PRO A 360 -6.45 -9.29 11.55
N LYS A 361 -7.51 -8.76 12.16
CA LYS A 361 -8.66 -9.55 12.60
C LYS A 361 -9.49 -10.03 11.40
N PHE A 362 -9.70 -9.17 10.41
CA PHE A 362 -10.34 -9.52 9.15
C PHE A 362 -9.55 -10.63 8.45
N HIS A 363 -8.24 -10.46 8.31
CA HIS A 363 -7.39 -11.44 7.62
C HIS A 363 -7.27 -12.78 8.37
N ARG A 364 -7.32 -12.81 9.70
CA ARG A 364 -7.40 -14.07 10.45
C ARG A 364 -8.67 -14.85 10.18
N ARG A 365 -9.81 -14.17 9.99
CA ARG A 365 -11.06 -14.83 9.60
C ARG A 365 -10.95 -15.41 8.19
N ARG A 366 -10.48 -14.62 7.24
CA ARG A 366 -10.24 -15.08 5.85
C ARG A 366 -9.22 -16.23 5.80
N LEU A 367 -8.21 -16.22 6.66
CA LEU A 367 -7.27 -17.34 6.79
C LEU A 367 -7.96 -18.60 7.29
N ALA A 368 -8.82 -18.48 8.31
CA ALA A 368 -9.60 -19.63 8.81
C ALA A 368 -10.48 -20.22 7.71
N ASP A 369 -11.18 -19.35 6.94
CA ASP A 369 -12.00 -19.77 5.79
C ASP A 369 -11.14 -20.50 4.73
N ALA A 370 -9.96 -19.97 4.39
CA ALA A 370 -9.03 -20.58 3.42
C ALA A 370 -8.50 -21.94 3.88
N LEU A 371 -8.39 -22.16 5.20
CA LEU A 371 -7.99 -23.44 5.79
C LEU A 371 -9.16 -24.40 6.03
N GLY A 372 -10.41 -24.00 5.74
CA GLY A 372 -11.61 -24.79 5.96
C GLY A 372 -11.98 -24.96 7.44
N LEU A 373 -11.65 -23.98 8.29
CA LEU A 373 -11.88 -23.98 9.74
C LEU A 373 -13.14 -23.22 10.11
#